data_0c02b04df6f8a50ae52749175f870dcc
#
_entry.id   0c02b04df6f8a50ae52749175f870dcc
#
_cell.length_a   1.000
_cell.length_b   1.000
_cell.length_c   1.000
_cell.angle_alpha   90.00
_cell.angle_beta   90.00
_cell.angle_gamma   90.00
#
_symmetry.space_group_name_H-M   'P 1'
#
loop_
_entity.id
_entity.type
_entity.pdbx_description
1 polymer ?
#
loop_
_entity_poly.entity_id
_entity_poly.type
_entity_poly.pdbx_seq_one_letter_code
_entity_poly.pdbx_strand_id
1 'polypeptide(L)'
;MKAKRLQQKSNAQISEEDTNMTNKEKALALINTFASGDSEKAKALLAPGYIQHNLAYGTGADAFVGSVAYLANAPVKTTVNNIRAFEDGDKVFLQTVYNFAGAGEQVAFDIFRFDADGKIAEHWDNLAAKAEPNPSGHTQVDGYNSLEDLDKTEENRELIKNFLHDVMQGKAPEKTPSYFDGDIYIQHNAGIADGLSGLGAALEALGKQGIQMIYDTVHQVLAEGNYVLAVSEGSFGGAPTSYYDLWRIKDGKIAEHWDVMETIAEKDTWQNQNGKF
;
A
#
# COMPACT_ATOMS: atom_id res chain seq x y z
N MET A 1 -18.09 29.80 -33.41
CA MET A 1 -17.65 28.53 -34.02
C MET A 1 -16.23 28.10 -33.63
N LYS A 2 -15.24 29.00 -33.52
CA LYS A 2 -13.84 28.66 -33.15
C LYS A 2 -13.68 28.11 -31.70
N ALA A 3 -14.45 28.63 -30.73
CA ALA A 3 -14.35 28.20 -29.35
C ALA A 3 -14.87 26.77 -29.11
N LYS A 4 -15.99 26.38 -29.77
CA LYS A 4 -16.51 25.01 -29.71
C LYS A 4 -15.58 23.97 -30.34
N ARG A 5 -14.81 24.34 -31.38
CA ARG A 5 -13.84 23.47 -32.03
C ARG A 5 -12.58 23.25 -31.19
N LEU A 6 -12.17 24.24 -30.40
CA LEU A 6 -11.04 24.15 -29.48
C LEU A 6 -11.40 23.28 -28.26
N GLN A 7 -12.62 23.42 -27.75
CA GLN A 7 -13.09 22.62 -26.63
C GLN A 7 -13.31 21.14 -27.01
N GLN A 8 -13.80 20.86 -28.24
CA GLN A 8 -13.88 19.51 -28.76
C GLN A 8 -12.52 18.85 -29.02
N LYS A 9 -11.52 19.61 -29.46
CA LYS A 9 -10.15 19.09 -29.62
C LYS A 9 -9.46 18.82 -28.28
N SER A 10 -9.70 19.65 -27.26
CA SER A 10 -9.18 19.45 -25.91
C SER A 10 -9.78 18.21 -25.25
N ASN A 11 -11.10 18.01 -25.37
CA ASN A 11 -11.77 16.83 -24.81
C ASN A 11 -11.41 15.51 -25.54
N ALA A 12 -11.17 15.57 -26.85
CA ALA A 12 -10.71 14.40 -27.61
C ALA A 12 -9.25 14.07 -27.28
N GLN A 13 -8.40 15.06 -27.04
CA GLN A 13 -7.01 14.84 -26.71
C GLN A 13 -6.82 14.28 -25.28
N ILE A 14 -7.63 14.74 -24.32
CA ILE A 14 -7.66 14.19 -22.96
C ILE A 14 -8.13 12.74 -22.97
N SER A 15 -9.11 12.36 -23.82
CA SER A 15 -9.59 10.97 -23.92
C SER A 15 -8.59 10.02 -24.59
N GLU A 16 -7.73 10.52 -25.49
CA GLU A 16 -6.67 9.72 -26.14
C GLU A 16 -5.47 9.49 -25.21
N GLU A 17 -5.11 10.46 -24.39
CA GLU A 17 -4.05 10.29 -23.37
C GLU A 17 -4.51 9.28 -22.29
N ASP A 18 -5.75 9.35 -21.81
CA ASP A 18 -6.29 8.45 -20.80
C ASP A 18 -6.43 7.00 -21.31
N THR A 19 -6.69 6.76 -22.61
CA THR A 19 -6.81 5.41 -23.18
C THR A 19 -5.45 4.71 -23.35
N ASN A 20 -4.33 5.43 -23.32
CA ASN A 20 -2.98 4.88 -23.49
C ASN A 20 -2.23 4.66 -22.17
N MET A 21 -2.78 5.10 -21.02
CA MET A 21 -2.15 4.93 -19.72
C MET A 21 -2.34 3.51 -19.20
N THR A 22 -1.28 2.94 -18.61
CA THR A 22 -1.37 1.70 -17.83
C THR A 22 -2.17 1.93 -16.55
N ASN A 23 -2.64 0.86 -15.91
CA ASN A 23 -3.32 0.97 -14.62
C ASN A 23 -2.40 1.62 -13.57
N LYS A 24 -1.12 1.27 -13.56
CA LYS A 24 -0.13 1.89 -12.68
C LYS A 24 -0.03 3.41 -12.90
N GLU A 25 0.06 3.84 -14.16
CA GLU A 25 0.10 5.28 -14.49
C GLU A 25 -1.18 6.00 -14.07
N LYS A 26 -2.35 5.38 -14.22
CA LYS A 26 -3.63 5.94 -13.76
C LYS A 26 -3.70 6.05 -12.24
N ALA A 27 -3.25 5.05 -11.51
CA ALA A 27 -3.20 5.08 -10.05
C ALA A 27 -2.27 6.20 -9.55
N LEU A 28 -1.08 6.34 -10.15
CA LEU A 28 -0.16 7.43 -9.86
C LEU A 28 -0.76 8.80 -10.18
N ALA A 29 -1.45 8.91 -11.32
CA ALA A 29 -2.15 10.14 -11.71
C ALA A 29 -3.24 10.50 -10.69
N LEU A 30 -3.98 9.51 -10.18
CA LEU A 30 -5.03 9.74 -9.18
C LEU A 30 -4.45 10.30 -7.88
N ILE A 31 -3.43 9.66 -7.30
CA ILE A 31 -2.87 10.15 -6.03
C ILE A 31 -2.19 11.51 -6.20
N ASN A 32 -1.64 11.82 -7.37
CA ASN A 32 -1.06 13.13 -7.65
C ASN A 32 -2.10 14.26 -7.66
N THR A 33 -3.39 13.96 -7.82
CA THR A 33 -4.45 14.96 -7.71
C THR A 33 -4.57 15.55 -6.29
N PHE A 34 -4.12 14.84 -5.27
CA PHE A 34 -4.03 15.39 -3.91
C PHE A 34 -3.07 16.58 -3.83
N ALA A 35 -1.99 16.59 -4.62
CA ALA A 35 -1.03 17.69 -4.68
C ALA A 35 -1.46 18.78 -5.69
N SER A 36 -1.96 18.38 -6.85
CA SER A 36 -2.34 19.33 -7.92
C SER A 36 -3.68 20.02 -7.65
N GLY A 37 -4.59 19.40 -6.90
CA GLY A 37 -5.94 19.89 -6.71
C GLY A 37 -6.86 19.70 -7.94
N ASP A 38 -6.44 18.87 -8.90
CA ASP A 38 -7.18 18.65 -10.15
C ASP A 38 -8.35 17.68 -9.94
N SER A 39 -9.48 18.24 -9.50
CA SER A 39 -10.70 17.50 -9.23
C SER A 39 -11.31 16.86 -10.48
N GLU A 40 -11.20 17.50 -11.63
CA GLU A 40 -11.73 16.97 -12.90
C GLU A 40 -10.95 15.73 -13.34
N LYS A 41 -9.63 15.75 -13.20
CA LYS A 41 -8.78 14.59 -13.49
C LYS A 41 -9.11 13.43 -12.55
N ALA A 42 -9.25 13.69 -11.26
CA ALA A 42 -9.64 12.66 -10.28
C ALA A 42 -10.97 12.03 -10.66
N LYS A 43 -11.97 12.85 -10.99
CA LYS A 43 -13.30 12.38 -11.41
C LYS A 43 -13.25 11.54 -12.68
N ALA A 44 -12.41 11.90 -13.65
CA ALA A 44 -12.26 11.17 -14.91
C ALA A 44 -11.62 9.78 -14.72
N LEU A 45 -10.77 9.60 -13.70
CA LEU A 45 -10.10 8.34 -13.40
C LEU A 45 -10.93 7.37 -12.57
N LEU A 46 -11.92 7.87 -11.82
CA LEU A 46 -12.72 7.08 -10.88
C LEU A 46 -13.98 6.52 -11.52
N ALA A 47 -14.33 5.27 -11.17
CA ALA A 47 -15.66 4.75 -11.40
C ALA A 47 -16.65 5.45 -10.48
N PRO A 48 -17.91 5.75 -10.95
CA PRO A 48 -18.91 6.43 -10.11
C PRO A 48 -19.20 5.71 -8.79
N GLY A 49 -19.22 4.38 -8.83
CA GLY A 49 -19.44 3.50 -7.67
C GLY A 49 -18.17 3.13 -6.92
N TYR A 50 -17.13 3.94 -6.96
CA TYR A 50 -15.86 3.72 -6.27
C TYR A 50 -16.04 3.34 -4.80
N ILE A 51 -15.45 2.20 -4.41
CA ILE A 51 -15.57 1.61 -3.08
C ILE A 51 -14.34 1.98 -2.25
N GLN A 52 -14.54 2.65 -1.13
CA GLN A 52 -13.49 3.05 -0.20
C GLN A 52 -13.42 2.12 1.01
N HIS A 53 -12.24 1.58 1.31
CA HIS A 53 -11.98 0.80 2.52
C HIS A 53 -11.15 1.55 3.57
N ASN A 54 -10.70 2.78 3.30
CA ASN A 54 -10.19 3.63 4.35
C ASN A 54 -11.39 4.13 5.19
N LEU A 55 -11.45 3.68 6.43
CA LEU A 55 -12.62 3.87 7.30
C LEU A 55 -12.80 5.32 7.79
N ALA A 56 -11.77 6.16 7.61
CA ALA A 56 -11.82 7.58 7.99
C ALA A 56 -12.48 8.47 6.93
N TYR A 57 -12.78 7.92 5.73
CA TYR A 57 -13.30 8.68 4.60
C TYR A 57 -14.61 8.09 4.06
N GLY A 58 -15.41 8.95 3.42
CA GLY A 58 -16.62 8.51 2.72
C GLY A 58 -16.33 7.67 1.48
N THR A 59 -17.32 6.89 1.04
CA THR A 59 -17.25 6.07 -0.17
C THR A 59 -17.82 6.80 -1.38
N GLY A 60 -17.48 6.34 -2.59
CA GLY A 60 -17.91 6.92 -3.86
C GLY A 60 -16.94 7.94 -4.44
N ALA A 61 -17.03 8.14 -5.75
CA ALA A 61 -16.17 9.06 -6.47
C ALA A 61 -16.28 10.52 -5.95
N ASP A 62 -17.48 10.96 -5.61
CA ASP A 62 -17.71 12.33 -5.14
C ASP A 62 -16.99 12.60 -3.81
N ALA A 63 -16.90 11.62 -2.91
CA ALA A 63 -16.16 11.75 -1.66
C ALA A 63 -14.65 11.93 -1.91
N PHE A 64 -14.08 11.18 -2.85
CA PHE A 64 -12.68 11.34 -3.26
C PHE A 64 -12.41 12.72 -3.86
N VAL A 65 -13.24 13.13 -4.81
CA VAL A 65 -13.16 14.45 -5.46
C VAL A 65 -13.29 15.58 -4.43
N GLY A 66 -14.17 15.41 -3.45
CA GLY A 66 -14.32 16.35 -2.32
C GLY A 66 -13.04 16.48 -1.49
N SER A 67 -12.34 15.39 -1.25
CA SER A 67 -11.04 15.40 -0.56
C SER A 67 -9.98 16.15 -1.36
N VAL A 68 -9.93 15.96 -2.67
CA VAL A 68 -9.00 16.68 -3.57
C VAL A 68 -9.28 18.19 -3.51
N ALA A 69 -10.54 18.59 -3.58
CA ALA A 69 -10.96 19.99 -3.48
C ALA A 69 -10.62 20.61 -2.11
N TYR A 70 -10.84 19.86 -1.04
CA TYR A 70 -10.49 20.29 0.32
C TYR A 70 -8.99 20.59 0.44
N LEU A 71 -8.14 19.67 -0.03
CA LEU A 71 -6.68 19.83 0.01
C LEU A 71 -6.20 20.98 -0.88
N ALA A 72 -6.84 21.21 -2.03
CA ALA A 72 -6.52 22.30 -2.93
C ALA A 72 -6.72 23.69 -2.28
N ASN A 73 -7.67 23.80 -1.34
CA ASN A 73 -7.98 25.04 -0.63
C ASN A 73 -7.22 25.19 0.71
N ALA A 74 -6.42 24.21 1.10
CA ALA A 74 -5.65 24.29 2.32
C ALA A 74 -4.51 25.32 2.22
N PRO A 75 -4.14 25.99 3.35
CA PRO A 75 -3.05 26.98 3.36
C PRO A 75 -1.70 26.38 2.98
N VAL A 76 -1.45 25.13 3.39
CA VAL A 76 -0.24 24.38 3.05
C VAL A 76 -0.58 23.32 2.02
N LYS A 77 0.16 23.28 0.93
CA LYS A 77 -0.07 22.30 -0.14
C LYS A 77 0.32 20.90 0.30
N THR A 78 -0.48 19.93 -0.14
CA THR A 78 -0.17 18.52 -0.02
C THR A 78 1.01 18.15 -0.91
N THR A 79 1.90 17.30 -0.40
CA THR A 79 2.95 16.67 -1.18
C THR A 79 2.70 15.17 -1.32
N VAL A 80 3.04 14.63 -2.48
CA VAL A 80 2.90 13.21 -2.84
C VAL A 80 4.22 12.73 -3.40
N ASN A 81 4.87 11.81 -2.72
CA ASN A 81 6.13 11.22 -3.15
C ASN A 81 5.98 9.69 -3.24
N ASN A 82 5.72 9.18 -4.45
CA ASN A 82 5.66 7.74 -4.68
C ASN A 82 7.06 7.14 -4.68
N ILE A 83 7.25 6.07 -3.91
CA ILE A 83 8.52 5.37 -3.74
C ILE A 83 8.57 4.11 -4.61
N ARG A 84 7.54 3.25 -4.53
CA ARG A 84 7.42 1.99 -5.26
C ARG A 84 6.04 1.83 -5.82
N ALA A 85 5.94 1.17 -6.98
CA ALA A 85 4.67 0.85 -7.62
C ALA A 85 4.81 -0.46 -8.39
N PHE A 86 3.79 -1.31 -8.31
CA PHE A 86 3.69 -2.47 -9.19
C PHE A 86 2.23 -2.81 -9.51
N GLU A 87 2.03 -3.63 -10.56
CA GLU A 87 0.72 -4.11 -11.01
C GLU A 87 0.61 -5.62 -10.85
N ASP A 88 -0.57 -6.08 -10.47
CA ASP A 88 -0.93 -7.50 -10.45
C ASP A 88 -2.37 -7.65 -10.96
N GLY A 89 -2.52 -8.03 -12.22
CA GLY A 89 -3.83 -8.14 -12.87
C GLY A 89 -4.57 -6.80 -12.90
N ASP A 90 -5.74 -6.76 -12.28
CA ASP A 90 -6.57 -5.56 -12.18
C ASP A 90 -6.23 -4.65 -10.98
N LYS A 91 -5.19 -4.97 -10.24
CA LYS A 91 -4.79 -4.23 -9.04
C LYS A 91 -3.42 -3.58 -9.20
N VAL A 92 -3.28 -2.40 -8.58
CA VAL A 92 -2.04 -1.65 -8.49
C VAL A 92 -1.71 -1.42 -7.02
N PHE A 93 -0.46 -1.69 -6.65
CA PHE A 93 0.11 -1.34 -5.35
C PHE A 93 0.97 -0.10 -5.47
N LEU A 94 0.81 0.84 -4.53
CA LEU A 94 1.65 2.02 -4.39
C LEU A 94 2.16 2.15 -2.96
N GLN A 95 3.46 2.33 -2.80
CA GLN A 95 4.09 2.78 -1.56
C GLN A 95 4.44 4.26 -1.71
N THR A 96 3.85 5.10 -0.88
CA THR A 96 3.91 6.56 -1.06
C THR A 96 4.13 7.25 0.28
N VAL A 97 4.89 8.33 0.27
CA VAL A 97 4.95 9.28 1.40
C VAL A 97 4.07 10.47 1.06
N TYR A 98 3.03 10.66 1.87
CA TYR A 98 2.13 11.81 1.77
C TYR A 98 2.43 12.81 2.89
N ASN A 99 2.27 14.09 2.58
CA ASN A 99 2.09 15.13 3.60
C ASN A 99 0.83 15.93 3.25
N PHE A 100 -0.29 15.53 3.84
CA PHE A 100 -1.58 16.15 3.58
C PHE A 100 -1.69 17.49 4.27
N ALA A 101 -1.76 18.56 3.50
CA ALA A 101 -1.94 19.94 3.99
C ALA A 101 -0.94 20.35 5.09
N GLY A 102 0.26 19.81 5.07
CA GLY A 102 1.31 20.12 6.05
C GLY A 102 1.14 19.47 7.43
N ALA A 103 0.25 18.49 7.56
CA ALA A 103 -0.02 17.80 8.83
C ALA A 103 1.10 16.86 9.30
N GLY A 104 2.09 16.60 8.47
CA GLY A 104 3.21 15.70 8.73
C GLY A 104 3.29 14.56 7.72
N GLU A 105 4.48 14.01 7.55
CA GLU A 105 4.70 12.91 6.62
C GLU A 105 4.04 11.62 7.13
N GLN A 106 3.36 10.92 6.21
CA GLN A 106 2.78 9.61 6.44
C GLN A 106 3.26 8.63 5.39
N VAL A 107 3.60 7.42 5.81
CA VAL A 107 3.89 6.29 4.91
C VAL A 107 2.59 5.55 4.65
N ALA A 108 2.24 5.41 3.38
CA ALA A 108 1.03 4.74 2.94
C ALA A 108 1.33 3.58 1.99
N PHE A 109 0.58 2.50 2.17
CA PHE A 109 0.48 1.38 1.25
C PHE A 109 -0.93 1.38 0.68
N ASP A 110 -1.07 1.73 -0.59
CA ASP A 110 -2.35 1.83 -1.28
C ASP A 110 -2.52 0.68 -2.26
N ILE A 111 -3.72 0.12 -2.34
CA ILE A 111 -4.13 -0.82 -3.39
C ILE A 111 -5.33 -0.21 -4.11
N PHE A 112 -5.24 -0.13 -5.43
CA PHE A 112 -6.35 0.27 -6.30
C PHE A 112 -6.74 -0.87 -7.21
N ARG A 113 -8.06 -1.16 -7.30
CA ARG A 113 -8.61 -2.10 -8.27
C ARG A 113 -9.29 -1.35 -9.40
N PHE A 114 -9.07 -1.84 -10.61
CA PHE A 114 -9.62 -1.30 -11.85
C PHE A 114 -10.78 -2.15 -12.35
N ASP A 115 -11.81 -1.53 -12.88
CA ASP A 115 -12.91 -2.21 -13.54
C ASP A 115 -12.59 -2.52 -15.03
N ALA A 116 -13.53 -3.18 -15.71
CA ALA A 116 -13.38 -3.55 -17.11
C ALA A 116 -13.28 -2.35 -18.06
N ASP A 117 -13.74 -1.18 -17.65
CA ASP A 117 -13.65 0.07 -18.41
C ASP A 117 -12.35 0.83 -18.14
N GLY A 118 -11.46 0.26 -17.33
CA GLY A 118 -10.18 0.87 -16.95
C GLY A 118 -10.32 2.03 -15.97
N LYS A 119 -11.42 2.08 -15.21
CA LYS A 119 -11.65 3.05 -14.13
C LYS A 119 -11.26 2.48 -12.78
N ILE A 120 -10.82 3.35 -11.88
CA ILE A 120 -10.49 2.96 -10.51
C ILE A 120 -11.80 2.77 -9.74
N ALA A 121 -12.07 1.52 -9.35
CA ALA A 121 -13.34 1.09 -8.81
C ALA A 121 -13.30 0.79 -7.31
N GLU A 122 -12.10 0.58 -6.72
CA GLU A 122 -11.99 0.19 -5.31
C GLU A 122 -10.59 0.51 -4.77
N HIS A 123 -10.53 0.83 -3.48
CA HIS A 123 -9.30 1.24 -2.81
C HIS A 123 -9.22 0.68 -1.40
N TRP A 124 -8.06 0.14 -1.05
CA TRP A 124 -7.65 -0.27 0.29
C TRP A 124 -6.34 0.40 0.65
N ASP A 125 -6.13 0.68 1.90
CA ASP A 125 -4.86 1.20 2.39
C ASP A 125 -4.57 0.88 3.85
N ASN A 126 -3.30 1.01 4.20
CA ASN A 126 -2.82 1.35 5.54
C ASN A 126 -1.94 2.58 5.40
N LEU A 127 -2.02 3.46 6.37
CA LEU A 127 -1.08 4.57 6.49
C LEU A 127 -0.79 4.86 7.97
N ALA A 128 0.43 5.33 8.23
CA ALA A 128 0.89 5.69 9.56
C ALA A 128 1.88 6.85 9.49
N ALA A 129 2.00 7.60 10.57
CA ALA A 129 3.02 8.64 10.68
C ALA A 129 4.41 8.05 10.41
N LYS A 130 5.21 8.75 9.58
CA LYS A 130 6.58 8.33 9.29
C LYS A 130 7.42 8.42 10.58
N ALA A 131 8.04 7.31 10.93
CA ALA A 131 8.89 7.21 12.11
C ALA A 131 10.34 7.57 11.79
N GLU A 132 11.14 7.78 12.86
CA GLU A 132 12.59 7.87 12.77
C GLU A 132 13.19 6.54 12.24
N PRO A 133 14.43 6.55 11.72
CA PRO A 133 15.09 5.33 11.28
C PRO A 133 15.10 4.24 12.36
N ASN A 134 15.04 2.98 11.92
CA ASN A 134 15.04 1.81 12.80
C ASN A 134 16.42 1.58 13.45
N PRO A 135 16.56 0.56 14.33
CA PRO A 135 17.84 0.28 14.99
C PRO A 135 19.01 -0.01 14.04
N SER A 136 18.75 -0.45 12.80
CA SER A 136 19.78 -0.65 11.78
C SER A 136 20.04 0.58 10.90
N GLY A 137 19.36 1.69 11.16
CA GLY A 137 19.54 2.96 10.44
C GLY A 137 18.74 3.07 9.14
N HIS A 138 17.82 2.13 8.86
CA HIS A 138 16.95 2.19 7.69
C HIS A 138 15.70 3.02 7.97
N THR A 139 15.25 3.78 6.97
CA THR A 139 13.92 4.41 6.99
C THR A 139 12.87 3.41 6.54
N GLN A 140 11.60 3.75 6.75
CA GLN A 140 10.47 2.92 6.32
C GLN A 140 10.31 2.82 4.80
N VAL A 141 11.05 3.62 4.02
CA VAL A 141 10.86 3.76 2.58
C VAL A 141 12.13 3.65 1.73
N ASP A 142 13.31 3.63 2.34
CA ASP A 142 14.56 3.43 1.60
C ASP A 142 14.76 1.97 1.18
N GLY A 143 15.94 1.60 0.73
CA GLY A 143 16.28 0.25 0.30
C GLY A 143 16.13 0.04 -1.21
N TYR A 144 16.07 -1.23 -1.60
CA TYR A 144 16.07 -1.64 -3.01
C TYR A 144 14.82 -1.12 -3.73
N ASN A 145 14.98 -0.60 -4.94
CA ASN A 145 13.88 0.04 -5.68
C ASN A 145 13.86 -0.31 -7.18
N SER A 146 14.17 -1.54 -7.54
CA SER A 146 14.05 -2.01 -8.93
C SER A 146 13.09 -3.18 -9.02
N LEU A 147 12.20 -3.14 -10.01
CA LEU A 147 11.32 -4.24 -10.35
C LEU A 147 12.05 -5.18 -11.30
N GLU A 148 12.24 -6.41 -10.88
CA GLU A 148 13.02 -7.44 -11.57
C GLU A 148 12.29 -8.79 -11.53
N ASP A 149 12.86 -9.81 -12.18
CA ASP A 149 12.40 -11.20 -12.10
C ASP A 149 10.91 -11.37 -12.47
N LEU A 150 10.44 -10.67 -13.51
CA LEU A 150 9.03 -10.70 -13.92
C LEU A 150 8.55 -12.12 -14.28
N ASP A 151 9.44 -12.98 -14.71
CA ASP A 151 9.19 -14.40 -15.00
C ASP A 151 9.04 -15.26 -13.74
N LYS A 152 9.34 -14.73 -12.56
CA LYS A 152 9.24 -15.41 -11.26
C LYS A 152 8.08 -14.93 -10.39
N THR A 153 7.18 -14.14 -10.92
CA THR A 153 6.05 -13.56 -10.18
C THR A 153 5.26 -14.63 -9.41
N GLU A 154 4.82 -15.70 -10.08
CA GLU A 154 4.02 -16.74 -9.42
C GLU A 154 4.83 -17.57 -8.42
N GLU A 155 6.08 -17.85 -8.71
CA GLU A 155 6.98 -18.55 -7.78
C GLU A 155 7.17 -17.75 -6.50
N ASN A 156 7.41 -16.44 -6.62
CA ASN A 156 7.57 -15.54 -5.48
C ASN A 156 6.27 -15.34 -4.70
N ARG A 157 5.12 -15.28 -5.38
CA ARG A 157 3.80 -15.26 -4.75
C ARG A 157 3.58 -16.49 -3.87
N GLU A 158 3.83 -17.68 -4.40
CA GLU A 158 3.67 -18.93 -3.67
C GLU A 158 4.63 -19.03 -2.49
N LEU A 159 5.87 -18.55 -2.64
CA LEU A 159 6.84 -18.49 -1.54
C LEU A 159 6.26 -17.68 -0.37
N ILE A 160 5.71 -16.52 -0.63
CA ILE A 160 5.15 -15.66 0.43
C ILE A 160 3.85 -16.23 0.98
N LYS A 161 2.98 -16.83 0.18
CA LYS A 161 1.79 -17.52 0.69
C LYS A 161 2.17 -18.62 1.67
N ASN A 162 3.19 -19.41 1.35
CA ASN A 162 3.70 -20.46 2.24
C ASN A 162 4.33 -19.86 3.50
N PHE A 163 5.10 -18.79 3.36
CA PHE A 163 5.69 -18.07 4.49
C PHE A 163 4.63 -17.51 5.45
N LEU A 164 3.57 -16.92 4.91
CA LEU A 164 2.44 -16.42 5.71
C LEU A 164 1.79 -17.55 6.52
N HIS A 165 1.52 -18.68 5.89
CA HIS A 165 0.93 -19.85 6.54
C HIS A 165 1.87 -20.44 7.60
N ASP A 166 3.10 -20.74 7.20
CA ASP A 166 4.05 -21.47 8.04
C ASP A 166 4.56 -20.63 9.21
N VAL A 167 4.92 -19.38 8.93
CA VAL A 167 5.64 -18.51 9.87
C VAL A 167 4.73 -17.47 10.50
N MET A 168 4.08 -16.62 9.68
CA MET A 168 3.29 -15.51 10.22
C MET A 168 2.02 -15.99 10.95
N GLN A 169 1.35 -17.01 10.43
CA GLN A 169 0.21 -17.67 11.10
C GLN A 169 0.63 -18.77 12.08
N GLY A 170 1.93 -19.06 12.17
CA GLY A 170 2.52 -19.96 13.16
C GLY A 170 2.16 -21.45 12.99
N LYS A 171 1.88 -21.89 11.75
CA LYS A 171 1.49 -23.31 11.49
C LYS A 171 2.68 -24.25 11.42
N ALA A 172 3.86 -23.76 11.02
CA ALA A 172 5.11 -24.51 10.92
C ALA A 172 6.33 -23.59 11.16
N PRO A 173 6.46 -22.99 12.36
CA PRO A 173 7.48 -21.97 12.63
C PRO A 173 8.90 -22.51 12.54
N GLU A 174 9.11 -23.81 12.64
CA GLU A 174 10.40 -24.48 12.47
C GLU A 174 10.96 -24.33 11.06
N LYS A 175 10.12 -24.04 10.07
CA LYS A 175 10.51 -23.80 8.68
C LYS A 175 11.09 -22.40 8.43
N THR A 176 11.03 -21.49 9.39
CA THR A 176 11.44 -20.09 9.24
C THR A 176 12.83 -19.94 8.58
N PRO A 177 13.88 -20.66 9.00
CA PRO A 177 15.20 -20.52 8.38
C PRO A 177 15.23 -20.86 6.88
N SER A 178 14.34 -21.72 6.41
CA SER A 178 14.31 -22.14 5.00
C SER A 178 13.86 -21.03 4.04
N TYR A 179 13.23 -19.98 4.54
CA TYR A 179 12.74 -18.85 3.75
C TYR A 179 13.79 -17.76 3.54
N PHE A 180 14.92 -17.83 4.23
CA PHE A 180 15.96 -16.80 4.25
C PHE A 180 17.33 -17.35 3.86
N ASP A 181 18.20 -16.47 3.41
CA ASP A 181 19.63 -16.78 3.20
C ASP A 181 20.40 -16.43 4.47
N GLY A 182 20.49 -17.39 5.40
CA GLY A 182 21.11 -17.16 6.71
C GLY A 182 20.43 -16.04 7.50
N ASP A 183 21.22 -15.08 7.94
CA ASP A 183 20.75 -13.88 8.66
C ASP A 183 20.53 -12.66 7.74
N ILE A 184 20.62 -12.84 6.42
CA ILE A 184 20.43 -11.75 5.45
C ILE A 184 18.95 -11.43 5.32
N TYR A 185 18.55 -10.32 5.92
CA TYR A 185 17.18 -9.81 5.89
C TYR A 185 17.18 -8.33 6.23
N ILE A 186 17.01 -7.48 5.22
CA ILE A 186 16.98 -6.03 5.41
C ILE A 186 15.60 -5.63 5.90
N GLN A 187 15.55 -4.91 7.01
CA GLN A 187 14.31 -4.57 7.70
C GLN A 187 14.05 -3.07 7.66
N HIS A 188 12.80 -2.70 7.33
CA HIS A 188 12.34 -1.31 7.34
C HIS A 188 11.22 -1.03 8.35
N ASN A 189 10.79 -2.05 9.11
CA ASN A 189 9.91 -1.80 10.25
C ASN A 189 10.65 -0.91 11.26
N ALA A 190 9.98 0.12 11.74
CA ALA A 190 10.60 1.16 12.57
C ALA A 190 11.17 0.66 13.92
N GLY A 191 10.68 -0.48 14.40
CA GLY A 191 11.09 -1.06 15.68
C GLY A 191 11.99 -2.29 15.60
N ILE A 192 12.37 -2.74 14.40
CA ILE A 192 13.05 -4.03 14.20
C ILE A 192 14.37 -3.82 13.45
N ALA A 193 15.46 -4.40 13.98
CA ALA A 193 16.75 -4.41 13.31
C ALA A 193 16.82 -5.48 12.20
N ASP A 194 17.84 -5.36 11.34
CA ASP A 194 18.11 -6.31 10.26
C ASP A 194 18.33 -7.73 10.75
N GLY A 195 18.09 -8.68 9.86
CA GLY A 195 18.34 -10.10 10.04
C GLY A 195 17.21 -10.85 10.73
N LEU A 196 17.24 -12.17 10.63
CA LEU A 196 16.41 -13.04 11.46
C LEU A 196 16.71 -12.83 12.95
N SER A 197 17.98 -12.56 13.28
CA SER A 197 18.41 -12.18 14.63
C SER A 197 17.69 -10.93 15.14
N GLY A 198 17.56 -9.89 14.32
CA GLY A 198 16.81 -8.68 14.66
C GLY A 198 15.32 -8.93 14.86
N LEU A 199 14.71 -9.71 13.97
CA LEU A 199 13.31 -10.12 14.09
C LEU A 199 13.07 -10.93 15.37
N GLY A 200 13.92 -11.92 15.64
CA GLY A 200 13.82 -12.76 16.83
C GLY A 200 13.94 -11.93 18.13
N ALA A 201 14.90 -11.00 18.18
CA ALA A 201 15.09 -10.12 19.33
C ALA A 201 13.87 -9.20 19.56
N ALA A 202 13.28 -8.67 18.48
CA ALA A 202 12.08 -7.84 18.58
C ALA A 202 10.86 -8.62 19.10
N LEU A 203 10.64 -9.82 18.57
CA LEU A 203 9.54 -10.70 19.03
C LEU A 203 9.72 -11.13 20.48
N GLU A 204 10.94 -11.42 20.90
CA GLU A 204 11.27 -11.75 22.30
C GLU A 204 10.97 -10.56 23.22
N ALA A 205 11.38 -9.35 22.83
CA ALA A 205 11.12 -8.13 23.60
C ALA A 205 9.62 -7.85 23.74
N LEU A 206 8.83 -8.02 22.68
CA LEU A 206 7.38 -7.93 22.72
C LEU A 206 6.76 -8.97 23.65
N GLY A 207 7.24 -10.23 23.56
CA GLY A 207 6.77 -11.34 24.41
C GLY A 207 7.00 -11.06 25.90
N LYS A 208 8.14 -10.48 26.27
CA LYS A 208 8.44 -10.05 27.65
C LYS A 208 7.48 -8.97 28.17
N GLN A 209 6.91 -8.16 27.27
CA GLN A 209 5.90 -7.17 27.57
C GLN A 209 4.47 -7.72 27.54
N GLY A 210 4.30 -9.01 27.25
CA GLY A 210 3.00 -9.63 27.07
C GLY A 210 2.28 -9.24 25.78
N ILE A 211 3.00 -8.68 24.81
CA ILE A 211 2.46 -8.28 23.52
C ILE A 211 2.62 -9.41 22.51
N GLN A 212 1.49 -9.89 21.97
CA GLN A 212 1.44 -10.88 20.90
C GLN A 212 1.11 -10.20 19.57
N MET A 213 1.81 -10.59 18.51
CA MET A 213 1.52 -10.25 17.13
C MET A 213 0.87 -11.47 16.47
N ILE A 214 -0.41 -11.36 16.12
CA ILE A 214 -1.21 -12.46 15.60
C ILE A 214 -1.68 -12.11 14.18
N TYR A 215 -1.48 -13.05 13.25
CA TYR A 215 -2.01 -13.04 11.89
C TYR A 215 -3.12 -14.10 11.78
N ASP A 216 -4.37 -13.66 11.66
CA ASP A 216 -5.52 -14.58 11.58
C ASP A 216 -5.91 -14.90 10.13
N THR A 217 -6.14 -13.87 9.33
CA THR A 217 -6.67 -14.00 7.96
C THR A 217 -5.79 -13.24 6.98
N VAL A 218 -5.40 -13.90 5.89
CA VAL A 218 -4.76 -13.26 4.74
C VAL A 218 -5.84 -12.90 3.72
N HIS A 219 -6.04 -11.61 3.50
CA HIS A 219 -7.09 -11.11 2.59
C HIS A 219 -6.63 -10.98 1.15
N GLN A 220 -5.40 -10.51 0.92
CA GLN A 220 -4.85 -10.29 -0.41
C GLN A 220 -3.36 -10.63 -0.44
N VAL A 221 -2.89 -11.20 -1.56
CA VAL A 221 -1.47 -11.36 -1.88
C VAL A 221 -1.27 -10.89 -3.31
N LEU A 222 -0.58 -9.78 -3.49
CA LEU A 222 -0.26 -9.21 -4.80
C LEU A 222 1.22 -9.38 -5.09
N ALA A 223 1.56 -9.71 -6.33
CA ALA A 223 2.96 -9.89 -6.71
C ALA A 223 3.22 -9.39 -8.13
N GLU A 224 4.38 -8.79 -8.32
CA GLU A 224 4.98 -8.57 -9.63
C GLU A 224 6.49 -8.69 -9.48
N GLY A 225 7.08 -9.63 -10.24
CA GLY A 225 8.52 -9.87 -10.20
C GLY A 225 9.01 -10.24 -8.80
N ASN A 226 10.00 -9.47 -8.33
CA ASN A 226 10.67 -9.65 -7.05
C ASN A 226 9.92 -9.08 -5.84
N TYR A 227 8.76 -8.42 -6.03
CA TYR A 227 7.96 -7.85 -4.94
C TYR A 227 6.67 -8.62 -4.71
N VAL A 228 6.36 -8.86 -3.44
CA VAL A 228 5.09 -9.46 -2.99
C VAL A 228 4.54 -8.66 -1.83
N LEU A 229 3.29 -8.21 -1.96
CA LEU A 229 2.54 -7.54 -0.90
C LEU A 229 1.50 -8.50 -0.32
N ALA A 230 1.39 -8.55 1.00
CA ALA A 230 0.29 -9.23 1.68
C ALA A 230 -0.51 -8.24 2.53
N VAL A 231 -1.83 -8.41 2.51
CA VAL A 231 -2.77 -7.73 3.39
C VAL A 231 -3.37 -8.76 4.32
N SER A 232 -3.15 -8.59 5.61
CA SER A 232 -3.60 -9.54 6.62
C SER A 232 -4.34 -8.83 7.75
N GLU A 233 -5.25 -9.56 8.36
CA GLU A 233 -6.00 -9.17 9.55
C GLU A 233 -5.57 -10.02 10.73
N GLY A 234 -5.46 -9.39 11.89
CA GLY A 234 -5.15 -10.09 13.12
C GLY A 234 -5.24 -9.15 14.31
N SER A 235 -4.31 -9.31 15.25
CA SER A 235 -4.23 -8.46 16.42
C SER A 235 -2.78 -8.17 16.81
N PHE A 236 -2.57 -7.04 17.46
CA PHE A 236 -1.29 -6.65 18.05
C PHE A 236 -1.56 -6.17 19.47
N GLY A 237 -1.02 -6.88 20.45
CA GLY A 237 -1.32 -6.59 21.85
C GLY A 237 -2.82 -6.66 22.19
N GLY A 238 -3.58 -7.52 21.51
CA GLY A 238 -5.02 -7.68 21.68
C GLY A 238 -5.87 -6.65 20.89
N ALA A 239 -5.27 -5.65 20.26
CA ALA A 239 -6.00 -4.69 19.43
C ALA A 239 -6.18 -5.23 17.99
N PRO A 240 -7.39 -5.15 17.41
CA PRO A 240 -7.61 -5.52 16.01
C PRO A 240 -6.69 -4.72 15.08
N THR A 241 -5.95 -5.42 14.21
CA THR A 241 -4.87 -4.82 13.43
C THR A 241 -4.94 -5.25 11.96
N SER A 242 -4.72 -4.28 11.09
CA SER A 242 -4.48 -4.47 9.65
C SER A 242 -2.99 -4.43 9.40
N TYR A 243 -2.45 -5.50 8.82
CA TYR A 243 -1.05 -5.64 8.46
C TYR A 243 -0.89 -5.54 6.95
N TYR A 244 -0.07 -4.61 6.48
CA TYR A 244 0.40 -4.54 5.10
C TYR A 244 1.89 -4.78 5.10
N ASP A 245 2.30 -5.91 4.53
CA ASP A 245 3.69 -6.36 4.47
C ASP A 245 4.15 -6.47 3.03
N LEU A 246 5.23 -5.78 2.70
CA LEU A 246 5.89 -5.84 1.41
C LEU A 246 7.22 -6.56 1.56
N TRP A 247 7.43 -7.62 0.77
CA TRP A 247 8.70 -8.34 0.72
C TRP A 247 9.34 -8.26 -0.65
N ARG A 248 10.66 -8.17 -0.64
CA ARG A 248 11.48 -8.40 -1.83
C ARG A 248 12.11 -9.78 -1.75
N ILE A 249 11.98 -10.50 -2.85
CA ILE A 249 12.51 -11.85 -3.00
C ILE A 249 13.77 -11.79 -3.89
N LYS A 250 14.82 -12.48 -3.48
CA LYS A 250 16.06 -12.64 -4.25
C LYS A 250 16.47 -14.09 -4.24
N ASP A 251 16.65 -14.68 -5.44
CA ASP A 251 17.10 -16.07 -5.61
C ASP A 251 16.26 -17.08 -4.77
N GLY A 252 14.93 -16.88 -4.74
CA GLY A 252 14.01 -17.75 -4.02
C GLY A 252 14.03 -17.58 -2.50
N LYS A 253 14.64 -16.51 -1.97
CA LYS A 253 14.72 -16.21 -0.54
C LYS A 253 14.16 -14.81 -0.26
N ILE A 254 13.59 -14.63 0.93
CA ILE A 254 13.13 -13.33 1.43
C ILE A 254 14.37 -12.52 1.80
N ALA A 255 14.55 -11.36 1.15
CA ALA A 255 15.75 -10.54 1.29
C ALA A 255 15.51 -9.21 1.99
N GLU A 256 14.28 -8.67 1.92
CA GLU A 256 13.96 -7.33 2.45
C GLU A 256 12.48 -7.21 2.75
N HIS A 257 12.13 -6.38 3.74
CA HIS A 257 10.77 -6.21 4.23
C HIS A 257 10.47 -4.76 4.58
N TRP A 258 9.32 -4.28 4.15
CA TRP A 258 8.68 -3.01 4.54
C TRP A 258 7.28 -3.30 5.03
N ASP A 259 6.78 -2.51 5.94
CA ASP A 259 5.41 -2.66 6.42
C ASP A 259 4.74 -1.34 6.84
N VAL A 260 3.43 -1.39 6.91
CA VAL A 260 2.60 -0.43 7.64
C VAL A 260 1.54 -1.21 8.40
N MET A 261 1.52 -1.03 9.71
CA MET A 261 0.48 -1.57 10.60
C MET A 261 -0.50 -0.48 10.96
N GLU A 262 -1.77 -0.82 11.06
CA GLU A 262 -2.82 0.10 11.46
C GLU A 262 -3.80 -0.60 12.40
N THR A 263 -4.09 0.00 13.54
CA THR A 263 -5.18 -0.45 14.39
C THR A 263 -6.50 -0.18 13.67
N ILE A 264 -7.35 -1.20 13.56
CA ILE A 264 -8.67 -1.04 12.92
C ILE A 264 -9.54 -0.19 13.83
N ALA A 265 -10.08 0.90 13.28
CA ALA A 265 -10.91 1.85 14.02
C ALA A 265 -12.19 1.20 14.56
N GLU A 266 -12.68 1.69 15.68
CA GLU A 266 -13.98 1.30 16.24
C GLU A 266 -15.11 1.56 15.24
N LYS A 267 -16.02 0.59 15.12
CA LYS A 267 -17.06 0.59 14.07
C LYS A 267 -17.97 1.83 14.09
N ASP A 268 -18.24 2.39 15.25
CA ASP A 268 -19.05 3.60 15.40
C ASP A 268 -18.37 4.88 14.90
N THR A 269 -17.05 4.83 14.61
CA THR A 269 -16.28 5.94 14.03
C THR A 269 -16.18 5.88 12.51
N TRP A 270 -16.61 4.80 11.89
CA TRP A 270 -16.46 4.60 10.43
C TRP A 270 -17.26 5.59 9.61
N GLN A 271 -16.62 6.17 8.59
CA GLN A 271 -17.26 7.08 7.65
C GLN A 271 -17.83 6.37 6.41
N ASN A 272 -17.56 5.09 6.27
CA ASN A 272 -18.18 4.18 5.30
C ASN A 272 -18.41 2.82 5.95
N GLN A 273 -19.26 1.98 5.34
CA GLN A 273 -19.63 0.67 5.88
C GLN A 273 -19.06 -0.49 5.06
N ASN A 274 -18.02 -0.25 4.26
CA ASN A 274 -17.43 -1.27 3.37
C ASN A 274 -16.50 -2.24 4.10
N GLY A 275 -16.08 -1.90 5.32
CA GLY A 275 -15.09 -2.64 6.09
C GLY A 275 -13.66 -2.29 5.67
N LYS A 276 -12.69 -2.71 6.47
CA LYS A 276 -11.25 -2.44 6.24
C LYS A 276 -10.68 -3.29 5.11
N PHE A 277 -11.23 -4.49 4.86
CA PHE A 277 -10.70 -5.49 3.93
C PHE A 277 -11.62 -5.82 2.76
#